data_7f43b5391a690f105635b5e2f00f1441
#
_entry.id   7f43b5391a690f105635b5e2f00f1441
#
_cell.length_a   1.000
_cell.length_b   1.000
_cell.length_c   1.000
_cell.angle_alpha   90.00
_cell.angle_beta   90.00
_cell.angle_gamma   90.00
#
_symmetry.space_group_name_H-M   'P 1'
#
loop_
_entity.id
_entity.type
_entity.pdbx_description
1 polymer ?
#
loop_
_entity_poly.entity_id
_entity_poly.type
_entity_poly.pdbx_seq_one_letter_code
_entity_poly.pdbx_strand_id
1 'polypeptide(L)'
;MDNLFYSQGKLREYADAFRKLMNVYGGGGRTALSLQLKETAAMLERILGDSEEQADCIISEEQKGKLYDYLRSESINVSGILYLQPVKGRIEIVMRLSRKRSCITAGQLAQDIGEILGKRLRAAEGSRRVLGKDEGEFIFEERTDYRILFGHAGCSRGFARISGDNYSYINLEGGRSIVSLADGMGCGSTADEYSTRFIELLEHFLDAGFSEESALGLLNDTFADNDMSGIPVTIDMCLSLIH
;
A
#
# COMPACT_ATOMS: atom_id res chain seq x y z
N MET A 1 -5.01 7.86 -24.29
CA MET A 1 -5.12 6.42 -24.00
C MET A 1 -3.77 5.70 -24.11
N ASP A 2 -2.93 6.04 -25.09
CA ASP A 2 -1.72 5.26 -25.42
C ASP A 2 -0.63 5.19 -24.32
N ASN A 3 -0.49 6.20 -23.48
CA ASN A 3 0.58 6.22 -22.47
C ASN A 3 0.31 5.29 -21.25
N LEU A 4 -0.94 5.00 -20.93
CA LEU A 4 -1.29 4.11 -19.82
C LEU A 4 -1.08 2.65 -20.23
N PHE A 5 -1.51 2.28 -21.45
CA PHE A 5 -1.25 0.94 -22.02
C PHE A 5 0.24 0.68 -22.22
N TYR A 6 1.00 1.70 -22.61
CA TYR A 6 2.45 1.58 -22.72
C TYR A 6 3.10 1.33 -21.36
N SER A 7 2.65 2.02 -20.30
CA SER A 7 3.15 1.79 -18.94
C SER A 7 2.80 0.39 -18.40
N GLN A 8 1.61 -0.12 -18.71
CA GLN A 8 1.20 -1.48 -18.33
C GLN A 8 2.06 -2.55 -19.03
N GLY A 9 2.32 -2.38 -20.33
CA GLY A 9 3.23 -3.27 -21.06
C GLY A 9 4.62 -3.30 -20.42
N LYS A 10 5.14 -2.14 -20.03
CA LYS A 10 6.43 -2.04 -19.33
C LYS A 10 6.43 -2.70 -17.96
N LEU A 11 5.36 -2.55 -17.18
CA LEU A 11 5.24 -3.21 -15.89
C LEU A 11 5.22 -4.75 -16.03
N ARG A 12 4.55 -5.29 -17.06
CA ARG A 12 4.61 -6.73 -17.39
C ARG A 12 6.03 -7.17 -17.72
N GLU A 13 6.74 -6.42 -18.56
CA GLU A 13 8.14 -6.71 -18.88
C GLU A 13 9.00 -6.74 -17.61
N TYR A 14 8.79 -5.81 -16.68
CA TYR A 14 9.49 -5.80 -15.38
C TYR A 14 9.13 -7.01 -14.51
N ALA A 15 7.84 -7.36 -14.38
CA ALA A 15 7.41 -8.53 -13.63
C ALA A 15 8.07 -9.81 -14.18
N ASP A 16 8.08 -9.98 -15.51
CA ASP A 16 8.75 -11.11 -16.18
C ASP A 16 10.27 -11.11 -15.99
N ALA A 17 10.89 -9.92 -16.01
CA ALA A 17 12.33 -9.78 -15.74
C ALA A 17 12.68 -10.19 -14.30
N PHE A 18 11.88 -9.78 -13.32
CA PHE A 18 12.07 -10.17 -11.92
C PHE A 18 11.86 -11.68 -11.70
N ARG A 19 10.88 -12.30 -12.36
CA ARG A 19 10.73 -13.77 -12.33
C ARG A 19 11.91 -14.50 -12.94
N LYS A 20 12.43 -14.02 -14.06
CA LYS A 20 13.63 -14.60 -14.69
C LYS A 20 14.84 -14.47 -13.77
N LEU A 21 15.04 -13.31 -13.15
CA LEU A 21 16.11 -13.12 -12.17
C LEU A 21 15.94 -14.04 -10.96
N MET A 22 14.74 -14.22 -10.45
CA MET A 22 14.45 -15.17 -9.37
C MET A 22 14.88 -16.59 -9.76
N ASN A 23 14.57 -17.04 -10.98
CA ASN A 23 14.94 -18.38 -11.45
C ASN A 23 16.45 -18.56 -11.58
N VAL A 24 17.18 -17.51 -11.95
CA VAL A 24 18.65 -17.52 -12.08
C VAL A 24 19.33 -17.53 -10.71
N TYR A 25 18.82 -16.76 -9.75
CA TYR A 25 19.44 -16.60 -8.43
C TYR A 25 18.88 -17.52 -7.35
N GLY A 26 17.68 -18.11 -7.56
CA GLY A 26 17.03 -19.02 -6.61
C GLY A 26 17.75 -20.35 -6.37
N GLY A 27 18.71 -20.73 -7.24
CA GLY A 27 19.49 -21.97 -7.12
C GLY A 27 20.78 -21.86 -6.28
N GLY A 28 21.09 -20.69 -5.74
CA GLY A 28 22.42 -20.40 -5.15
C GLY A 28 22.45 -19.93 -3.69
N GLY A 29 21.48 -20.30 -2.86
CA GLY A 29 21.55 -20.00 -1.41
C GLY A 29 21.28 -18.56 -1.00
N ARG A 30 20.74 -17.72 -1.89
CA ARG A 30 20.33 -16.34 -1.61
C ARG A 30 18.81 -16.25 -1.47
N THR A 31 18.27 -16.88 -0.44
CA THR A 31 16.82 -16.97 -0.16
C THR A 31 16.16 -15.61 -0.02
N ALA A 32 16.79 -14.66 0.67
CA ALA A 32 16.24 -13.32 0.86
C ALA A 32 16.08 -12.55 -0.47
N LEU A 33 17.09 -12.58 -1.35
CA LEU A 33 17.01 -11.91 -2.65
C LEU A 33 15.95 -12.55 -3.56
N SER A 34 15.87 -13.87 -3.59
CA SER A 34 14.87 -14.57 -4.40
C SER A 34 13.45 -14.30 -3.92
N LEU A 35 13.25 -14.18 -2.61
CA LEU A 35 11.97 -13.82 -2.03
C LEU A 35 11.59 -12.37 -2.37
N GLN A 36 12.53 -11.41 -2.25
CA GLN A 36 12.31 -10.02 -2.67
C GLN A 36 11.90 -9.92 -4.15
N LEU A 37 12.60 -10.62 -5.04
CA LEU A 37 12.30 -10.61 -6.47
C LEU A 37 10.91 -11.21 -6.76
N LYS A 38 10.55 -12.28 -6.05
CA LYS A 38 9.23 -12.91 -6.13
C LYS A 38 8.12 -11.95 -5.72
N GLU A 39 8.28 -11.27 -4.58
CA GLU A 39 7.31 -10.31 -4.07
C GLU A 39 7.18 -9.09 -4.97
N THR A 40 8.31 -8.57 -5.48
CA THR A 40 8.28 -7.45 -6.43
C THR A 40 7.54 -7.84 -7.72
N ALA A 41 7.77 -9.06 -8.23
CA ALA A 41 7.02 -9.56 -9.38
C ALA A 41 5.52 -9.70 -9.07
N ALA A 42 5.16 -10.28 -7.93
CA ALA A 42 3.77 -10.44 -7.51
C ALA A 42 3.05 -9.10 -7.29
N MET A 43 3.77 -8.09 -6.80
CA MET A 43 3.27 -6.72 -6.62
C MET A 43 3.00 -6.05 -7.96
N LEU A 44 3.94 -6.14 -8.91
CA LEU A 44 3.74 -5.64 -10.27
C LEU A 44 2.57 -6.33 -10.96
N GLU A 45 2.38 -7.63 -10.74
CA GLU A 45 1.25 -8.37 -11.29
C GLU A 45 -0.08 -8.02 -10.67
N ARG A 46 -0.12 -7.74 -9.37
CA ARG A 46 -1.32 -7.17 -8.74
C ARG A 46 -1.72 -5.86 -9.39
N ILE A 47 -0.78 -4.93 -9.52
CA ILE A 47 -1.03 -3.64 -10.20
C ILE A 47 -1.54 -3.84 -11.63
N LEU A 48 -1.05 -4.86 -12.33
CA LEU A 48 -1.45 -5.18 -13.70
C LEU A 48 -2.78 -5.95 -13.77
N GLY A 49 -2.96 -6.95 -12.89
CA GLY A 49 -4.16 -7.79 -12.86
C GLY A 49 -5.40 -7.02 -12.44
N ASP A 50 -5.23 -6.08 -11.51
CA ASP A 50 -6.31 -5.21 -11.06
C ASP A 50 -6.76 -4.21 -12.14
N SER A 51 -5.95 -3.96 -13.16
CA SER A 51 -6.25 -2.94 -14.17
C SER A 51 -7.05 -3.41 -15.38
N GLU A 52 -7.04 -4.68 -15.75
CA GLU A 52 -7.68 -5.16 -16.99
C GLU A 52 -8.95 -5.99 -16.78
N GLU A 53 -8.98 -6.93 -15.82
CA GLU A 53 -10.13 -7.83 -15.62
C GLU A 53 -11.05 -7.39 -14.48
N GLN A 54 -10.56 -6.68 -13.48
CA GLN A 54 -11.35 -6.29 -12.31
C GLN A 54 -12.00 -4.93 -12.45
N ALA A 55 -11.47 -4.03 -13.28
CA ALA A 55 -12.08 -2.74 -13.53
C ALA A 55 -13.49 -2.87 -14.13
N ASP A 56 -13.73 -3.89 -14.97
CA ASP A 56 -15.03 -4.14 -15.57
C ASP A 56 -16.04 -4.75 -14.57
N CYS A 57 -15.57 -5.39 -13.52
CA CYS A 57 -16.44 -5.93 -12.45
C CYS A 57 -16.80 -4.89 -11.38
N ILE A 58 -15.99 -3.81 -11.20
CA ILE A 58 -16.17 -2.85 -10.12
C ILE A 58 -17.02 -1.67 -10.54
N ILE A 59 -16.87 -1.22 -11.78
CA ILE A 59 -17.56 -0.06 -12.35
C ILE A 59 -18.21 -0.49 -13.66
N SER A 60 -19.54 -0.36 -13.74
CA SER A 60 -20.28 -0.70 -14.96
C SER A 60 -19.93 0.28 -16.09
N GLU A 61 -20.08 -0.17 -17.34
CA GLU A 61 -19.89 0.68 -18.53
C GLU A 61 -20.84 1.90 -18.51
N GLU A 62 -22.03 1.77 -17.92
CA GLU A 62 -22.93 2.89 -17.72
C GLU A 62 -22.34 3.94 -16.77
N GLN A 63 -21.74 3.50 -15.67
CA GLN A 63 -21.08 4.40 -14.70
C GLN A 63 -19.84 5.06 -15.31
N LYS A 64 -19.05 4.32 -16.09
CA LYS A 64 -17.91 4.89 -16.85
C LYS A 64 -18.41 5.97 -17.83
N GLY A 65 -19.48 5.70 -18.57
CA GLY A 65 -20.11 6.66 -19.48
C GLY A 65 -20.53 7.95 -18.76
N LYS A 66 -21.25 7.83 -17.64
CA LYS A 66 -21.67 8.98 -16.83
C LYS A 66 -20.48 9.78 -16.29
N LEU A 67 -19.42 9.09 -15.88
CA LEU A 67 -18.19 9.74 -15.42
C LEU A 67 -17.51 10.55 -16.53
N TYR A 68 -17.38 10.00 -17.73
CA TYR A 68 -16.81 10.73 -18.87
C TYR A 68 -17.69 11.92 -19.28
N ASP A 69 -19.00 11.79 -19.25
CA ASP A 69 -19.93 12.89 -19.57
C ASP A 69 -19.81 14.02 -18.53
N TYR A 70 -19.72 13.69 -17.25
CA TYR A 70 -19.45 14.66 -16.19
C TYR A 70 -18.12 15.40 -16.40
N LEU A 71 -17.04 14.67 -16.61
CA LEU A 71 -15.71 15.26 -16.80
C LEU A 71 -15.69 16.21 -18.01
N ARG A 72 -16.39 15.82 -19.09
CA ARG A 72 -16.53 16.65 -20.29
C ARG A 72 -17.37 17.92 -20.00
N SER A 73 -18.51 17.81 -19.30
CA SER A 73 -19.37 18.93 -18.95
C SER A 73 -18.65 19.96 -18.10
N GLU A 74 -17.79 19.50 -17.18
CA GLU A 74 -16.95 20.34 -16.32
C GLU A 74 -15.69 20.88 -17.02
N SER A 75 -15.51 20.57 -18.31
CA SER A 75 -14.32 20.94 -19.10
C SER A 75 -13.02 20.42 -18.47
N ILE A 76 -13.08 19.22 -17.89
CA ILE A 76 -11.94 18.50 -17.34
C ILE A 76 -11.36 17.64 -18.47
N ASN A 77 -10.08 17.85 -18.77
CA ASN A 77 -9.36 17.01 -19.68
C ASN A 77 -8.74 15.83 -18.94
N VAL A 78 -8.92 14.64 -19.46
CA VAL A 78 -8.46 13.38 -18.88
C VAL A 78 -7.44 12.78 -19.80
N SER A 79 -6.20 12.60 -19.35
CA SER A 79 -5.14 11.92 -20.09
C SER A 79 -4.97 10.46 -19.68
N GLY A 80 -5.49 10.06 -18.50
CA GLY A 80 -5.49 8.69 -18.04
C GLY A 80 -6.41 8.46 -16.85
N ILE A 81 -7.02 7.29 -16.80
CA ILE A 81 -7.75 6.78 -15.62
C ILE A 81 -7.31 5.35 -15.40
N LEU A 82 -6.98 5.02 -14.16
CA LEU A 82 -6.67 3.68 -13.70
C LEU A 82 -7.60 3.36 -12.51
N TYR A 83 -8.25 2.23 -12.59
CA TYR A 83 -9.08 1.69 -11.51
C TYR A 83 -8.31 0.56 -10.83
N LEU A 84 -8.17 0.65 -9.52
CA LEU A 84 -7.47 -0.33 -8.70
C LEU A 84 -8.42 -0.88 -7.64
N GLN A 85 -8.17 -2.09 -7.22
CA GLN A 85 -8.85 -2.72 -6.09
C GLN A 85 -7.80 -3.20 -5.07
N PRO A 86 -7.23 -2.29 -4.28
CA PRO A 86 -6.17 -2.65 -3.33
C PRO A 86 -6.64 -3.68 -2.30
N VAL A 87 -7.94 -3.67 -1.98
CA VAL A 87 -8.59 -4.65 -1.10
C VAL A 87 -9.93 -5.03 -1.71
N LYS A 88 -10.31 -6.31 -1.60
CA LYS A 88 -11.57 -6.82 -2.12
C LYS A 88 -12.77 -5.96 -1.66
N GLY A 89 -13.56 -5.49 -2.62
CA GLY A 89 -14.73 -4.64 -2.39
C GLY A 89 -14.44 -3.14 -2.27
N ARG A 90 -13.20 -2.71 -2.30
CA ARG A 90 -12.82 -1.29 -2.28
C ARG A 90 -12.21 -0.85 -3.58
N ILE A 91 -12.50 0.38 -3.96
CA ILE A 91 -11.99 0.98 -5.18
C ILE A 91 -11.01 2.12 -4.86
N GLU A 92 -9.96 2.16 -5.64
CA GLU A 92 -9.08 3.30 -5.78
C GLU A 92 -9.04 3.73 -7.24
N ILE A 93 -9.11 5.03 -7.49
CA ILE A 93 -9.12 5.58 -8.84
C ILE A 93 -7.97 6.57 -8.96
N VAL A 94 -7.03 6.28 -9.83
CA VAL A 94 -5.93 7.19 -10.18
C VAL A 94 -6.26 7.88 -11.48
N MET A 95 -6.30 9.21 -11.48
CA MET A 95 -6.67 10.01 -12.64
C MET A 95 -5.63 11.08 -12.93
N ARG A 96 -5.23 11.21 -14.19
CA ARG A 96 -4.47 12.37 -14.69
C ARG A 96 -5.41 13.36 -15.32
N LEU A 97 -5.51 14.51 -14.69
CA LEU A 97 -6.50 15.52 -15.00
C LEU A 97 -5.86 16.90 -15.19
N SER A 98 -6.47 17.71 -16.07
CA SER A 98 -6.23 19.14 -16.17
C SER A 98 -7.54 19.87 -16.48
N ARG A 99 -7.64 21.14 -16.09
CA ARG A 99 -8.85 21.94 -16.28
C ARG A 99 -8.51 23.37 -16.68
N LYS A 100 -8.98 23.82 -17.82
CA LYS A 100 -8.71 25.19 -18.34
C LYS A 100 -9.55 26.29 -17.68
N ARG A 101 -10.67 25.92 -17.01
CA ARG A 101 -11.57 26.84 -16.32
C ARG A 101 -11.14 27.07 -14.85
N SER A 102 -12.05 27.57 -14.03
CA SER A 102 -11.84 27.76 -12.59
C SER A 102 -11.35 26.48 -11.91
N CYS A 103 -10.54 26.65 -10.88
CA CYS A 103 -10.04 25.53 -10.10
C CYS A 103 -11.18 24.82 -9.35
N ILE A 104 -11.04 23.49 -9.18
CA ILE A 104 -11.91 22.67 -8.34
C ILE A 104 -11.04 21.92 -7.32
N THR A 105 -11.53 21.77 -6.11
CA THR A 105 -10.79 21.01 -5.09
C THR A 105 -10.90 19.49 -5.35
N ALA A 106 -9.87 18.74 -5.00
CA ALA A 106 -9.90 17.29 -5.08
C ALA A 106 -11.03 16.68 -4.23
N GLY A 107 -11.37 17.32 -3.10
CA GLY A 107 -12.49 16.89 -2.26
C GLY A 107 -13.85 17.02 -2.95
N GLN A 108 -14.09 18.13 -3.66
CA GLN A 108 -15.31 18.30 -4.44
C GLN A 108 -15.38 17.31 -5.58
N LEU A 109 -14.26 17.12 -6.29
CA LEU A 109 -14.18 16.14 -7.38
C LEU A 109 -14.41 14.72 -6.89
N ALA A 110 -13.87 14.35 -5.71
CA ALA A 110 -14.11 13.06 -5.08
C ALA A 110 -15.60 12.84 -4.76
N GLN A 111 -16.28 13.89 -4.27
CA GLN A 111 -17.71 13.80 -4.00
C GLN A 111 -18.51 13.61 -5.28
N ASP A 112 -18.27 14.42 -6.31
CA ASP A 112 -18.99 14.37 -7.57
C ASP A 112 -18.80 13.00 -8.28
N ILE A 113 -17.56 12.51 -8.32
CA ILE A 113 -17.25 11.17 -8.86
C ILE A 113 -17.91 10.08 -8.01
N GLY A 114 -17.86 10.24 -6.69
CA GLY A 114 -18.49 9.30 -5.76
C GLY A 114 -20.02 9.17 -5.96
N GLU A 115 -20.72 10.28 -6.19
CA GLU A 115 -22.14 10.31 -6.50
C GLU A 115 -22.46 9.55 -7.80
N ILE A 116 -21.62 9.74 -8.83
CA ILE A 116 -21.79 9.05 -10.12
C ILE A 116 -21.57 7.53 -9.97
N LEU A 117 -20.57 7.14 -9.19
CA LEU A 117 -20.21 5.73 -9.00
C LEU A 117 -21.04 5.03 -7.90
N GLY A 118 -21.85 5.79 -7.15
CA GLY A 118 -22.60 5.27 -6.01
C GLY A 118 -21.71 4.85 -4.84
N LYS A 119 -20.55 5.51 -4.69
CA LYS A 119 -19.53 5.22 -3.68
C LYS A 119 -19.13 6.47 -2.93
N ARG A 120 -18.74 6.32 -1.67
CA ARG A 120 -18.22 7.45 -0.89
C ARG A 120 -16.71 7.56 -1.10
N LEU A 121 -16.28 8.48 -1.95
CA LEU A 121 -14.88 8.69 -2.24
C LEU A 121 -14.31 9.88 -1.45
N ARG A 122 -13.01 9.84 -1.23
CA ARG A 122 -12.20 10.96 -0.76
C ARG A 122 -10.91 11.04 -1.59
N ALA A 123 -10.28 12.19 -1.60
CA ALA A 123 -8.93 12.30 -2.13
C ALA A 123 -7.94 11.63 -1.14
N ALA A 124 -7.06 10.77 -1.64
CA ALA A 124 -6.04 10.09 -0.86
C ALA A 124 -5.01 11.07 -0.27
N GLU A 125 -4.37 10.69 0.82
CA GLU A 125 -3.21 11.41 1.34
C GLU A 125 -2.09 11.39 0.28
N GLY A 126 -1.50 12.55 -0.01
CA GLY A 126 -0.52 12.68 -1.11
C GLY A 126 -1.13 13.05 -2.47
N SER A 127 -2.44 12.92 -2.67
CA SER A 127 -3.11 13.41 -3.87
C SER A 127 -2.99 14.93 -4.00
N ARG A 128 -2.93 15.42 -5.24
CA ARG A 128 -2.99 16.86 -5.52
C ARG A 128 -4.31 17.46 -5.01
N ARG A 129 -4.24 18.57 -4.28
CA ARG A 129 -5.41 19.15 -3.60
C ARG A 129 -6.35 19.94 -4.50
N VAL A 130 -5.84 20.47 -5.61
CA VAL A 130 -6.58 21.38 -6.49
C VAL A 130 -6.32 21.03 -7.95
N LEU A 131 -7.37 20.82 -8.71
CA LEU A 131 -7.35 20.67 -10.15
C LEU A 131 -7.35 22.05 -10.81
N GLY A 132 -6.36 22.32 -11.64
CA GLY A 132 -6.16 23.56 -12.37
C GLY A 132 -5.70 23.33 -13.79
N LYS A 133 -5.01 24.34 -14.36
CA LYS A 133 -4.57 24.30 -15.76
C LYS A 133 -3.49 23.27 -16.04
N ASP A 134 -2.59 23.08 -15.07
CA ASP A 134 -1.51 22.12 -15.21
C ASP A 134 -2.02 20.72 -14.96
N GLU A 135 -1.60 19.78 -15.79
CA GLU A 135 -1.89 18.39 -15.59
C GLU A 135 -1.35 17.92 -14.23
N GLY A 136 -2.14 17.13 -13.53
CA GLY A 136 -1.78 16.59 -12.24
C GLY A 136 -2.43 15.24 -12.00
N GLU A 137 -1.81 14.46 -11.13
CA GLU A 137 -2.32 13.17 -10.70
C GLU A 137 -3.20 13.34 -9.47
N PHE A 138 -4.36 12.70 -9.51
CA PHE A 138 -5.37 12.70 -8.47
C PHE A 138 -5.69 11.26 -8.12
N ILE A 139 -5.63 10.94 -6.84
CA ILE A 139 -5.93 9.61 -6.32
C ILE A 139 -7.17 9.74 -5.45
N PHE A 140 -8.19 8.97 -5.78
CA PHE A 140 -9.46 8.89 -5.07
C PHE A 140 -9.62 7.49 -4.50
N GLU A 141 -9.87 7.40 -3.21
CA GLU A 141 -10.07 6.15 -2.50
C GLU A 141 -11.45 6.09 -1.84
N GLU A 142 -11.98 4.90 -1.67
CA GLU A 142 -13.24 4.72 -0.97
C GLU A 142 -13.08 5.03 0.51
N ARG A 143 -13.94 5.93 1.01
CA ARG A 143 -13.92 6.38 2.40
C ARG A 143 -14.29 5.23 3.34
N THR A 144 -13.53 5.06 4.40
CA THR A 144 -13.86 4.14 5.48
C THR A 144 -14.94 4.72 6.39
N ASP A 145 -15.88 3.88 6.84
CA ASP A 145 -16.94 4.30 7.77
C ASP A 145 -16.46 4.40 9.21
N TYR A 146 -15.40 3.67 9.52
CA TYR A 146 -14.86 3.58 10.87
C TYR A 146 -13.40 4.04 10.89
N ARG A 147 -12.96 4.45 12.06
CA ARG A 147 -11.57 4.77 12.36
C ARG A 147 -11.14 4.00 13.58
N ILE A 148 -10.00 3.35 13.52
CA ILE A 148 -9.38 2.73 14.68
C ILE A 148 -8.64 3.81 15.48
N LEU A 149 -8.90 3.87 16.78
CA LEU A 149 -8.10 4.63 17.71
C LEU A 149 -7.26 3.63 18.50
N PHE A 150 -5.96 3.82 18.42
CA PHE A 150 -4.98 2.98 19.09
C PHE A 150 -4.42 3.71 20.31
N GLY A 151 -4.17 2.99 21.38
CA GLY A 151 -3.47 3.48 22.54
C GLY A 151 -2.63 2.36 23.16
N HIS A 152 -1.44 2.68 23.64
CA HIS A 152 -0.60 1.73 24.32
C HIS A 152 -0.19 2.26 25.69
N ALA A 153 0.16 1.36 26.59
CA ALA A 153 0.81 1.65 27.85
C ALA A 153 1.86 0.58 28.11
N GLY A 154 3.05 1.00 28.49
CA GLY A 154 4.18 0.12 28.81
C GLY A 154 4.67 0.35 30.23
N CYS A 155 5.20 -0.70 30.84
CA CYS A 155 5.83 -0.64 32.16
C CYS A 155 7.06 -1.52 32.16
N SER A 156 8.20 -0.97 32.51
CA SER A 156 9.43 -1.75 32.66
C SER A 156 9.43 -2.53 33.99
N ARG A 157 9.98 -3.74 33.98
CA ARG A 157 10.03 -4.62 35.12
C ARG A 157 11.18 -4.27 36.07
N GLY A 158 10.88 -4.03 37.33
CA GLY A 158 11.86 -3.83 38.39
C GLY A 158 12.69 -2.57 38.23
N PHE A 159 14.03 -2.67 38.33
CA PHE A 159 14.97 -1.56 38.19
C PHE A 159 15.41 -1.31 36.76
N ALA A 160 15.02 -2.15 35.79
CA ALA A 160 15.32 -1.92 34.39
C ALA A 160 14.52 -0.71 33.89
N ARG A 161 15.23 0.29 33.38
CA ARG A 161 14.61 1.50 32.80
C ARG A 161 14.11 1.31 31.38
N ILE A 162 14.55 0.25 30.70
CA ILE A 162 14.30 -0.02 29.28
C ILE A 162 13.69 -1.40 29.18
N SER A 163 12.51 -1.50 28.53
CA SER A 163 11.87 -2.77 28.15
C SER A 163 12.43 -3.23 26.82
N GLY A 164 12.52 -4.53 26.60
CA GLY A 164 12.76 -5.11 25.28
C GLY A 164 11.51 -5.17 24.39
N ASP A 165 10.35 -4.78 24.93
CA ASP A 165 9.08 -4.80 24.19
C ASP A 165 8.91 -3.53 23.37
N ASN A 166 8.53 -3.69 22.12
CA ASN A 166 8.18 -2.60 21.22
C ASN A 166 6.86 -2.88 20.53
N TYR A 167 6.23 -1.84 20.00
CA TYR A 167 4.94 -1.94 19.33
C TYR A 167 4.92 -1.05 18.08
N SER A 168 4.02 -1.40 17.16
CA SER A 168 3.73 -0.60 15.97
C SER A 168 2.22 -0.50 15.75
N TYR A 169 1.82 0.62 15.20
CA TYR A 169 0.49 0.84 14.65
C TYR A 169 0.60 1.56 13.32
N ILE A 170 0.24 0.89 12.25
CA ILE A 170 0.27 1.43 10.90
C ILE A 170 -1.10 1.33 10.25
N ASN A 171 -1.45 2.38 9.50
CA ASN A 171 -2.58 2.39 8.59
C ASN A 171 -2.04 2.21 7.18
N LEU A 172 -2.43 1.14 6.54
CA LEU A 172 -2.10 0.84 5.17
C LEU A 172 -3.22 1.27 4.23
N GLU A 173 -2.92 1.30 2.95
CA GLU A 173 -3.90 1.56 1.90
C GLU A 173 -5.09 0.59 1.96
N GLY A 174 -6.23 1.02 1.40
CA GLY A 174 -7.46 0.23 1.37
C GLY A 174 -8.14 0.06 2.73
N GLY A 175 -7.82 0.88 3.75
CA GLY A 175 -8.44 0.83 5.08
C GLY A 175 -7.96 -0.36 5.93
N ARG A 176 -6.80 -0.89 5.62
CA ARG A 176 -6.12 -1.88 6.47
C ARG A 176 -5.40 -1.17 7.61
N SER A 177 -5.44 -1.76 8.78
CA SER A 177 -4.66 -1.31 9.93
C SER A 177 -3.97 -2.50 10.57
N ILE A 178 -2.70 -2.35 10.85
CA ILE A 178 -1.90 -3.39 11.51
C ILE A 178 -1.44 -2.86 12.85
N VAL A 179 -1.60 -3.71 13.86
CA VAL A 179 -1.04 -3.52 15.20
C VAL A 179 -0.06 -4.65 15.44
N SER A 180 1.15 -4.32 15.81
CA SER A 180 2.20 -5.29 16.10
C SER A 180 2.76 -5.05 17.50
N LEU A 181 3.06 -6.14 18.20
CA LEU A 181 3.76 -6.15 19.46
C LEU A 181 4.97 -7.07 19.33
N ALA A 182 6.15 -6.54 19.54
CA ALA A 182 7.40 -7.29 19.50
C ALA A 182 7.98 -7.41 20.92
N ASP A 183 8.30 -8.62 21.33
CA ASP A 183 9.01 -8.93 22.58
C ASP A 183 10.43 -9.38 22.24
N GLY A 184 11.41 -8.52 22.57
CA GLY A 184 12.83 -8.83 22.46
C GLY A 184 13.29 -9.63 23.69
N MET A 185 13.82 -10.84 23.47
CA MET A 185 14.28 -11.70 24.56
C MET A 185 15.35 -11.00 25.40
N GLY A 186 15.05 -10.80 26.69
CA GLY A 186 15.91 -10.17 27.66
C GLY A 186 15.42 -8.81 28.14
N CYS A 187 16.32 -8.02 28.73
CA CYS A 187 16.04 -6.67 29.18
C CYS A 187 17.25 -5.76 28.96
N GLY A 188 16.98 -4.46 28.84
CA GLY A 188 18.01 -3.45 28.63
C GLY A 188 18.13 -2.99 27.17
N SER A 189 19.13 -2.14 26.93
CA SER A 189 19.28 -1.43 25.63
C SER A 189 19.44 -2.35 24.43
N THR A 190 20.05 -3.52 24.59
CA THR A 190 20.26 -4.44 23.47
C THR A 190 18.95 -5.08 23.00
N ALA A 191 18.11 -5.58 23.93
CA ALA A 191 16.81 -6.15 23.57
C ALA A 191 15.89 -5.09 22.93
N ASP A 192 15.88 -3.89 23.47
CA ASP A 192 15.16 -2.73 22.94
C ASP A 192 15.63 -2.36 21.51
N GLU A 193 16.94 -2.31 21.28
CA GLU A 193 17.49 -2.03 19.95
C GLU A 193 17.08 -3.07 18.91
N TYR A 194 17.08 -4.35 19.28
CA TYR A 194 16.69 -5.42 18.37
C TYR A 194 15.19 -5.38 18.04
N SER A 195 14.34 -5.25 19.04
CA SER A 195 12.88 -5.17 18.82
C SER A 195 12.48 -3.88 18.09
N THR A 196 13.12 -2.75 18.36
CA THR A 196 12.95 -1.50 17.61
C THR A 196 13.29 -1.70 16.14
N ARG A 197 14.46 -2.24 15.86
CA ARG A 197 14.93 -2.47 14.49
C ARG A 197 14.03 -3.44 13.72
N PHE A 198 13.54 -4.46 14.43
CA PHE A 198 12.59 -5.40 13.84
C PHE A 198 11.28 -4.70 13.43
N ILE A 199 10.71 -3.90 14.33
CA ILE A 199 9.49 -3.13 14.07
C ILE A 199 9.68 -2.12 12.93
N GLU A 200 10.77 -1.35 12.92
CA GLU A 200 11.07 -0.39 11.86
C GLU A 200 11.15 -1.06 10.48
N LEU A 201 11.81 -2.20 10.38
CA LEU A 201 11.91 -2.95 9.13
C LEU A 201 10.57 -3.55 8.71
N LEU A 202 9.78 -4.04 9.67
CA LEU A 202 8.42 -4.54 9.41
C LEU A 202 7.56 -3.43 8.81
N GLU A 203 7.54 -2.25 9.43
CA GLU A 203 6.81 -1.09 8.93
C GLU A 203 7.24 -0.73 7.51
N HIS A 204 8.54 -0.67 7.23
CA HIS A 204 9.07 -0.36 5.91
C HIS A 204 8.64 -1.38 4.84
N PHE A 205 8.63 -2.67 5.16
CA PHE A 205 8.17 -3.69 4.21
C PHE A 205 6.66 -3.60 3.95
N LEU A 206 5.87 -3.38 5.00
CA LEU A 206 4.43 -3.25 4.87
C LEU A 206 4.03 -1.97 4.11
N ASP A 207 4.68 -0.84 4.37
CA ASP A 207 4.50 0.42 3.63
C ASP A 207 4.93 0.28 2.16
N ALA A 208 5.97 -0.51 1.90
CA ALA A 208 6.39 -0.84 0.53
C ALA A 208 5.41 -1.79 -0.18
N GLY A 209 4.33 -2.25 0.49
CA GLY A 209 3.28 -3.09 -0.07
C GLY A 209 3.58 -4.60 -0.07
N PHE A 210 4.58 -5.03 0.70
CA PHE A 210 4.78 -6.47 0.92
C PHE A 210 3.60 -7.05 1.70
N SER A 211 3.27 -8.32 1.43
CA SER A 211 2.31 -9.04 2.26
C SER A 211 2.88 -9.26 3.66
N GLU A 212 2.01 -9.39 4.64
CA GLU A 212 2.39 -9.64 6.04
C GLU A 212 3.29 -10.88 6.17
N GLU A 213 2.92 -11.95 5.46
CA GLU A 213 3.68 -13.21 5.45
C GLU A 213 5.07 -13.04 4.86
N SER A 214 5.18 -12.29 3.76
CA SER A 214 6.46 -12.05 3.09
C SER A 214 7.35 -11.11 3.88
N ALA A 215 6.78 -10.07 4.50
CA ALA A 215 7.51 -9.18 5.38
C ALA A 215 8.12 -9.94 6.58
N LEU A 216 7.32 -10.79 7.23
CA LEU A 216 7.78 -11.63 8.33
C LEU A 216 8.83 -12.65 7.88
N GLY A 217 8.67 -13.27 6.70
CA GLY A 217 9.66 -14.19 6.14
C GLY A 217 11.00 -13.52 5.91
N LEU A 218 11.02 -12.32 5.30
CA LEU A 218 12.24 -11.55 5.06
C LEU A 218 12.93 -11.13 6.38
N LEU A 219 12.15 -10.73 7.37
CA LEU A 219 12.67 -10.39 8.68
C LEU A 219 13.29 -11.59 9.36
N ASN A 220 12.60 -12.72 9.35
CA ASN A 220 13.12 -13.96 9.96
C ASN A 220 14.45 -14.37 9.32
N ASP A 221 14.55 -14.35 8.00
CA ASP A 221 15.80 -14.66 7.28
C ASP A 221 16.91 -13.63 7.61
N THR A 222 16.57 -12.34 7.68
CA THR A 222 17.52 -11.28 7.98
C THR A 222 18.11 -11.37 9.39
N PHE A 223 17.27 -11.71 10.37
CA PHE A 223 17.68 -11.80 11.77
C PHE A 223 18.29 -13.17 12.11
N ALA A 224 17.98 -14.23 11.36
CA ALA A 224 18.59 -15.54 11.53
C ALA A 224 20.00 -15.63 10.95
N ASP A 225 20.28 -14.97 9.80
CA ASP A 225 21.58 -15.04 9.10
C ASP A 225 22.66 -14.12 9.67
N ASN A 226 22.27 -13.13 10.47
CA ASN A 226 23.26 -12.25 11.10
C ASN A 226 23.88 -12.95 12.31
N ASP A 227 25.20 -13.19 12.24
CA ASP A 227 26.09 -13.64 13.32
C ASP A 227 26.09 -12.72 14.57
N MET A 228 25.25 -11.71 14.59
CA MET A 228 24.98 -10.83 15.70
C MET A 228 24.09 -11.53 16.72
N SER A 229 24.69 -12.53 17.38
CA SER A 229 24.23 -13.13 18.64
C SER A 229 22.71 -13.14 18.86
N GLY A 230 22.05 -13.91 18.08
CA GLY A 230 20.74 -14.53 18.23
C GLY A 230 19.84 -14.15 19.41
N ILE A 231 19.52 -12.85 19.56
CA ILE A 231 18.45 -12.46 20.45
C ILE A 231 17.16 -12.70 19.69
N PRO A 232 16.38 -13.74 20.00
CA PRO A 232 15.12 -13.96 19.32
C PRO A 232 14.14 -12.82 19.68
N VAL A 233 13.40 -12.40 18.67
CA VAL A 233 12.27 -11.47 18.81
C VAL A 233 11.02 -12.27 18.49
N THR A 234 10.06 -12.29 19.42
CA THR A 234 8.72 -12.80 19.12
C THR A 234 7.82 -11.65 18.72
N ILE A 235 6.93 -11.88 17.75
CA ILE A 235 6.01 -10.87 17.30
C ILE A 235 4.58 -11.41 17.27
N ASP A 236 3.67 -10.64 17.84
CA ASP A 236 2.24 -10.79 17.68
C ASP A 236 1.73 -9.68 16.76
N MET A 237 1.01 -10.05 15.70
CA MET A 237 0.48 -9.10 14.74
C MET A 237 -1.01 -9.31 14.52
N CYS A 238 -1.76 -8.21 14.56
CA CYS A 238 -3.19 -8.19 14.28
C CYS A 238 -3.46 -7.30 13.07
N LEU A 239 -4.07 -7.89 12.04
CA LEU A 239 -4.58 -7.17 10.88
C LEU A 239 -6.06 -6.89 11.05
N SER A 240 -6.45 -5.64 10.95
CA SER A 240 -7.85 -5.21 10.90
C SER A 240 -8.19 -4.61 9.55
N LEU A 241 -9.29 -5.07 8.97
CA LEU A 241 -9.89 -4.50 7.76
C LEU A 241 -11.06 -3.62 8.19
N ILE A 242 -10.95 -2.33 7.93
CA ILE A 242 -12.02 -1.37 8.24
C ILE A 242 -12.88 -1.22 6.99
N HIS A 243 -14.12 -1.65 7.11
CA HIS A 243 -15.13 -1.52 6.05
C HIS A 243 -16.01 -0.31 6.25
#